data_27015600857c2995f98c83e54bb689c8
#
_entry.id   27015600857c2995f98c83e54bb689c8
#
_cell.length_a   1.000
_cell.length_b   1.000
_cell.length_c   1.000
_cell.angle_alpha   90.00
_cell.angle_beta   90.00
_cell.angle_gamma   90.00
#
_symmetry.space_group_name_H-M   'P 1'
#
loop_
_entity.id
_entity.type
_entity.pdbx_description
1 polymer ?
#
loop_
_entity_poly.entity_id
_entity_poly.type
_entity_poly.pdbx_seq_one_letter_code
_entity_poly.pdbx_strand_id
1 'polypeptide(L)'
;MVTAGPVDVKALAKAELHCHLDGVLDRAMAWDIYRGDPTFPIDPREFERAYPVEGFVSFWNWFNLIKPISRELLYFYPILDRHIERLRAQHVRYAEVMIAASTIPQDKVEAAEKLRALRDWANQKQAGDIQIEFLVGLGRNRPPEVMEERAERMIGLYEAGLIVGIALAGPEQGNPVKPFHKSFARIHEAGLGIEVHAGEWSGPESVWDALEYGYPNRIGHGVSLFQDSRLVDLFRERQIHIEMCPTSNLKTGSVARIEEHPLGQAKELGLSFSVNTDDPGVFESSLESEYELLAHAFGFDGGDFEQLYDTTLAARFQPVLRIGR
;
A
#
# COMPACT_ATOMS: atom_id res chain seq x y z
N MET A 1 -2.83 -7.68 39.08
CA MET A 1 -2.73 -7.26 37.69
C MET A 1 -3.96 -6.45 37.38
N VAL A 2 -3.81 -5.16 37.08
CA VAL A 2 -4.92 -4.33 36.64
C VAL A 2 -5.20 -4.76 35.18
N THR A 3 -6.34 -5.40 34.94
CA THR A 3 -6.80 -5.66 33.58
C THR A 3 -7.07 -4.30 32.97
N ALA A 4 -6.22 -3.86 32.03
CA ALA A 4 -6.51 -2.70 31.23
C ALA A 4 -7.90 -2.89 30.59
N GLY A 5 -8.76 -1.88 30.69
CA GLY A 5 -10.06 -1.90 30.03
C GLY A 5 -9.89 -2.01 28.49
N PRO A 6 -10.97 -2.28 27.75
CA PRO A 6 -10.89 -2.37 26.30
C PRO A 6 -10.28 -1.08 25.73
N VAL A 7 -9.31 -1.24 24.80
CA VAL A 7 -8.64 -0.11 24.13
C VAL A 7 -9.65 0.61 23.23
N ASP A 8 -9.77 1.92 23.38
CA ASP A 8 -10.51 2.74 22.42
C ASP A 8 -9.64 3.00 21.19
N VAL A 9 -9.69 2.09 20.23
CA VAL A 9 -8.89 2.17 18.99
C VAL A 9 -9.25 3.38 18.12
N LYS A 10 -10.44 3.98 18.32
CA LYS A 10 -10.89 5.16 17.57
C LYS A 10 -10.06 6.39 17.91
N ALA A 11 -9.71 6.55 19.17
CA ALA A 11 -8.93 7.68 19.65
C ALA A 11 -7.43 7.59 19.33
N LEU A 12 -6.93 6.42 18.94
CA LEU A 12 -5.50 6.21 18.69
C LEU A 12 -5.03 6.93 17.42
N ALA A 13 -3.84 7.52 17.47
CA ALA A 13 -3.14 7.94 16.28
C ALA A 13 -2.74 6.72 15.43
N LYS A 14 -2.90 6.83 14.12
CA LYS A 14 -2.62 5.75 13.16
C LYS A 14 -1.71 6.23 12.04
N ALA A 15 -0.99 5.30 11.44
CA ALA A 15 -0.22 5.52 10.22
C ALA A 15 -0.39 4.32 9.28
N GLU A 16 -0.30 4.57 7.97
CA GLU A 16 -0.47 3.57 6.91
C GLU A 16 0.64 3.70 5.88
N LEU A 17 1.23 2.58 5.48
CA LEU A 17 2.32 2.54 4.49
C LEU A 17 1.94 1.79 3.20
N HIS A 18 0.78 1.11 3.19
CA HIS A 18 0.36 0.23 2.09
C HIS A 18 -1.12 0.41 1.79
N CYS A 19 -1.42 1.32 0.87
CA CYS A 19 -2.77 1.57 0.40
C CYS A 19 -2.77 1.92 -1.09
N HIS A 20 -3.51 1.15 -1.90
CA HIS A 20 -3.70 1.42 -3.33
C HIS A 20 -4.79 2.46 -3.53
N LEU A 21 -4.47 3.60 -4.17
CA LEU A 21 -5.43 4.70 -4.33
C LEU A 21 -6.63 4.33 -5.21
N ASP A 22 -6.45 3.46 -6.19
CA ASP A 22 -7.54 2.90 -6.99
C ASP A 22 -8.41 1.94 -6.17
N GLY A 23 -7.83 1.21 -5.21
CA GLY A 23 -8.52 0.34 -4.26
C GLY A 23 -9.29 1.06 -3.15
N VAL A 24 -9.15 2.38 -3.03
CA VAL A 24 -9.93 3.20 -2.09
C VAL A 24 -11.39 3.37 -2.54
N LEU A 25 -11.65 3.28 -3.85
CA LEU A 25 -12.99 3.48 -4.40
C LEU A 25 -13.95 2.39 -3.91
N ASP A 26 -14.93 2.75 -3.10
CA ASP A 26 -16.02 1.88 -2.69
C ASP A 26 -17.36 2.23 -3.38
N ARG A 27 -18.39 1.44 -3.08
CA ARG A 27 -19.74 1.60 -3.66
C ARG A 27 -20.34 2.97 -3.39
N ALA A 28 -20.25 3.46 -2.17
CA ALA A 28 -20.81 4.75 -1.79
C ALA A 28 -20.08 5.91 -2.48
N MET A 29 -18.74 5.82 -2.51
CA MET A 29 -17.90 6.81 -3.19
C MET A 29 -18.14 6.82 -4.70
N ALA A 30 -18.30 5.66 -5.34
CA ALA A 30 -18.61 5.56 -6.76
C ALA A 30 -19.94 6.24 -7.10
N TRP A 31 -21.00 6.04 -6.29
CA TRP A 31 -22.27 6.72 -6.44
C TRP A 31 -22.18 8.23 -6.24
N ASP A 32 -21.42 8.69 -5.23
CA ASP A 32 -21.27 10.11 -4.95
C ASP A 32 -20.53 10.85 -6.04
N ILE A 33 -19.47 10.24 -6.57
CA ILE A 33 -18.72 10.82 -7.70
C ILE A 33 -19.62 10.86 -8.93
N TYR A 34 -20.32 9.78 -9.25
CA TYR A 34 -21.21 9.70 -10.41
C TYR A 34 -22.36 10.72 -10.36
N ARG A 35 -22.94 11.00 -9.17
CA ARG A 35 -23.96 12.03 -9.02
C ARG A 35 -23.41 13.43 -9.29
N GLY A 36 -22.15 13.69 -8.93
CA GLY A 36 -21.49 14.96 -9.19
C GLY A 36 -20.98 15.10 -10.61
N ASP A 37 -20.55 13.98 -11.21
CA ASP A 37 -20.03 13.91 -12.59
C ASP A 37 -20.47 12.58 -13.25
N PRO A 38 -21.59 12.60 -14.00
CA PRO A 38 -22.06 11.41 -14.73
C PRO A 38 -21.13 10.93 -15.85
N THR A 39 -20.07 11.67 -16.17
CA THR A 39 -19.04 11.26 -17.14
C THR A 39 -17.91 10.45 -16.50
N PHE A 40 -17.91 10.31 -15.19
CA PHE A 40 -16.98 9.44 -14.48
C PHE A 40 -17.03 8.01 -15.04
N PRO A 41 -15.87 7.41 -15.38
CA PRO A 41 -15.83 6.22 -16.26
C PRO A 41 -16.25 4.90 -15.57
N ILE A 42 -16.85 4.95 -14.40
CA ILE A 42 -17.37 3.79 -13.66
C ILE A 42 -18.90 3.90 -13.57
N ASP A 43 -19.61 2.90 -14.08
CA ASP A 43 -21.05 2.75 -13.79
C ASP A 43 -21.19 2.19 -12.34
N PRO A 44 -21.74 2.99 -11.39
CA PRO A 44 -21.84 2.53 -10.00
C PRO A 44 -22.76 1.31 -9.83
N ARG A 45 -23.67 1.05 -10.79
CA ARG A 45 -24.55 -0.14 -10.75
C ARG A 45 -23.81 -1.41 -11.11
N GLU A 46 -22.85 -1.35 -12.05
CA GLU A 46 -21.97 -2.48 -12.35
C GLU A 46 -20.99 -2.72 -11.19
N PHE A 47 -20.45 -1.63 -10.67
CA PHE A 47 -19.55 -1.65 -9.54
C PHE A 47 -20.19 -2.26 -8.28
N GLU A 48 -21.46 -1.92 -7.99
CA GLU A 48 -22.21 -2.50 -6.88
C GLU A 48 -22.41 -4.01 -6.99
N ARG A 49 -22.56 -4.54 -8.23
CA ARG A 49 -22.70 -6.00 -8.47
C ARG A 49 -21.42 -6.79 -8.26
N ALA A 50 -20.27 -6.13 -8.22
CA ALA A 50 -18.98 -6.76 -7.97
C ALA A 50 -18.76 -7.13 -6.49
N TYR A 51 -19.63 -6.66 -5.60
CA TYR A 51 -19.54 -6.94 -4.16
C TYR A 51 -20.50 -8.05 -3.72
N PRO A 52 -20.15 -8.82 -2.65
CA PRO A 52 -18.88 -8.76 -1.93
C PRO A 52 -17.70 -9.28 -2.75
N VAL A 53 -16.50 -8.76 -2.50
CA VAL A 53 -15.27 -9.28 -3.10
C VAL A 53 -14.71 -10.36 -2.17
N GLU A 54 -14.69 -11.61 -2.67
CA GLU A 54 -14.21 -12.77 -1.93
C GLU A 54 -13.39 -13.68 -2.85
N GLY A 55 -12.15 -13.95 -2.45
CA GLY A 55 -11.18 -14.73 -3.20
C GLY A 55 -10.56 -13.98 -4.39
N PHE A 56 -9.43 -14.50 -4.85
CA PHE A 56 -8.60 -13.88 -5.89
C PHE A 56 -9.35 -13.59 -7.21
N VAL A 57 -10.23 -14.51 -7.65
CA VAL A 57 -10.95 -14.32 -8.92
C VAL A 57 -11.92 -13.17 -8.83
N SER A 58 -12.63 -13.01 -7.69
CA SER A 58 -13.56 -11.91 -7.45
C SER A 58 -12.80 -10.58 -7.38
N PHE A 59 -11.69 -10.55 -6.65
CA PHE A 59 -10.78 -9.39 -6.59
C PHE A 59 -10.27 -8.99 -7.96
N TRP A 60 -9.82 -9.93 -8.77
CA TRP A 60 -9.33 -9.64 -10.12
C TRP A 60 -10.43 -9.10 -11.07
N ASN A 61 -11.66 -9.62 -10.94
CA ASN A 61 -12.80 -9.10 -11.68
C ASN A 61 -13.14 -7.67 -11.27
N TRP A 62 -13.13 -7.39 -9.96
CA TRP A 62 -13.30 -6.04 -9.44
C TRP A 62 -12.22 -5.09 -9.99
N PHE A 63 -10.96 -5.48 -9.94
CA PHE A 63 -9.85 -4.70 -10.46
C PHE A 63 -10.00 -4.38 -11.96
N ASN A 64 -10.58 -5.29 -12.75
CA ASN A 64 -10.88 -5.04 -14.14
C ASN A 64 -11.95 -3.95 -14.35
N LEU A 65 -12.90 -3.80 -13.42
CA LEU A 65 -13.92 -2.76 -13.50
C LEU A 65 -13.35 -1.35 -13.31
N ILE A 66 -12.32 -1.22 -12.46
CA ILE A 66 -11.71 0.10 -12.18
C ILE A 66 -10.64 0.51 -13.19
N LYS A 67 -10.22 -0.37 -14.09
CA LYS A 67 -9.24 -0.04 -15.13
C LYS A 67 -9.47 1.28 -15.87
N PRO A 68 -10.72 1.72 -16.15
CA PRO A 68 -10.93 3.01 -16.78
C PRO A 68 -10.39 4.19 -15.99
N ILE A 69 -10.48 4.17 -14.64
CA ILE A 69 -9.92 5.25 -13.80
C ILE A 69 -8.40 5.20 -13.73
N SER A 70 -7.81 4.00 -13.81
CA SER A 70 -6.36 3.81 -13.78
C SER A 70 -5.65 4.22 -15.09
N ARG A 71 -6.32 5.00 -15.95
CA ARG A 71 -5.74 5.54 -17.19
C ARG A 71 -5.33 6.99 -17.08
N GLU A 72 -5.96 7.74 -16.19
CA GLU A 72 -5.74 9.18 -16.08
C GLU A 72 -5.74 9.64 -14.62
N LEU A 73 -4.72 10.40 -14.22
CA LEU A 73 -4.62 10.97 -12.87
C LEU A 73 -5.83 11.85 -12.49
N LEU A 74 -6.53 12.42 -13.49
CA LEU A 74 -7.71 13.26 -13.26
C LEU A 74 -8.78 12.56 -12.41
N TYR A 75 -8.99 11.26 -12.61
CA TYR A 75 -10.00 10.51 -11.89
C TYR A 75 -9.64 10.26 -10.41
N PHE A 76 -8.38 10.46 -10.03
CA PHE A 76 -7.94 10.27 -8.66
C PHE A 76 -8.22 11.47 -7.73
N TYR A 77 -8.46 12.67 -8.25
CA TYR A 77 -8.73 13.83 -7.42
C TYR A 77 -9.94 13.63 -6.48
N PRO A 78 -11.13 13.24 -6.97
CA PRO A 78 -12.27 13.03 -6.10
C PRO A 78 -12.11 11.81 -5.16
N ILE A 79 -11.34 10.80 -5.56
CA ILE A 79 -11.04 9.63 -4.73
C ILE A 79 -10.10 10.03 -3.58
N LEU A 80 -9.01 10.71 -3.90
CA LEU A 80 -8.03 11.18 -2.92
C LEU A 80 -8.63 12.16 -1.91
N ASP A 81 -9.49 13.07 -2.36
CA ASP A 81 -10.18 14.04 -1.50
C ASP A 81 -10.99 13.32 -0.40
N ARG A 82 -11.82 12.37 -0.79
CA ARG A 82 -12.61 11.56 0.14
C ARG A 82 -11.76 10.64 0.99
N HIS A 83 -10.67 10.12 0.45
CA HIS A 83 -9.75 9.28 1.22
C HIS A 83 -9.08 10.07 2.35
N ILE A 84 -8.60 11.27 2.06
CA ILE A 84 -8.01 12.17 3.08
C ILE A 84 -9.02 12.47 4.19
N GLU A 85 -10.27 12.73 3.85
CA GLU A 85 -11.34 12.95 4.84
C GLU A 85 -11.57 11.71 5.72
N ARG A 86 -11.58 10.50 5.12
CA ARG A 86 -11.72 9.24 5.86
C ARG A 86 -10.54 8.95 6.77
N LEU A 87 -9.32 9.14 6.27
CA LEU A 87 -8.10 8.96 7.07
C LEU A 87 -8.08 9.91 8.27
N ARG A 88 -8.47 11.17 8.05
CA ARG A 88 -8.56 12.17 9.12
C ARG A 88 -9.59 11.78 10.18
N ALA A 89 -10.77 11.31 9.76
CA ALA A 89 -11.83 10.85 10.66
C ALA A 89 -11.39 9.67 11.54
N GLN A 90 -10.44 8.86 11.07
CA GLN A 90 -9.85 7.73 11.77
C GLN A 90 -8.59 8.10 12.58
N HIS A 91 -8.26 9.37 12.73
CA HIS A 91 -7.04 9.86 13.39
C HIS A 91 -5.72 9.35 12.75
N VAL A 92 -5.71 9.12 11.44
CA VAL A 92 -4.49 8.83 10.70
C VAL A 92 -3.66 10.11 10.60
N ARG A 93 -2.37 10.02 10.90
CA ARG A 93 -1.43 11.15 10.89
C ARG A 93 -0.45 11.10 9.72
N TYR A 94 -0.22 9.92 9.20
CA TYR A 94 0.66 9.68 8.06
C TYR A 94 0.12 8.56 7.19
N ALA A 95 0.11 8.74 5.88
CA ALA A 95 -0.20 7.68 4.94
C ALA A 95 0.66 7.77 3.67
N GLU A 96 1.13 6.62 3.21
CA GLU A 96 1.70 6.45 1.89
C GLU A 96 0.67 5.80 0.98
N VAL A 97 0.39 6.45 -0.15
CA VAL A 97 -0.68 6.04 -1.06
C VAL A 97 -0.09 5.69 -2.42
N MET A 98 -0.37 4.48 -2.90
CA MET A 98 0.16 3.97 -4.17
C MET A 98 -0.68 4.43 -5.35
N ILE A 99 -0.05 5.05 -6.34
CA ILE A 99 -0.64 5.42 -7.62
C ILE A 99 -0.14 4.45 -8.68
N ALA A 100 -1.04 3.81 -9.41
CA ALA A 100 -0.63 2.87 -10.46
C ALA A 100 0.19 3.57 -11.57
N ALA A 101 1.34 3.01 -11.94
CA ALA A 101 2.21 3.58 -12.98
C ALA A 101 1.51 3.76 -14.35
N SER A 102 0.42 3.05 -14.59
CA SER A 102 -0.39 3.20 -15.80
C SER A 102 -1.14 4.52 -15.90
N THR A 103 -1.36 5.21 -14.78
CA THR A 103 -2.03 6.51 -14.73
C THR A 103 -1.09 7.67 -14.99
N ILE A 104 0.22 7.42 -14.85
CA ILE A 104 1.24 8.43 -15.02
C ILE A 104 1.63 8.50 -16.50
N PRO A 105 1.59 9.68 -17.14
CA PRO A 105 1.97 9.85 -18.54
C PRO A 105 3.36 9.29 -18.85
N GLN A 106 3.55 8.83 -20.09
CA GLN A 106 4.87 8.36 -20.55
C GLN A 106 5.86 9.51 -20.73
N ASP A 107 5.39 10.64 -21.20
CA ASP A 107 6.21 11.85 -21.30
C ASP A 107 6.61 12.34 -19.91
N LYS A 108 7.92 12.53 -19.71
CA LYS A 108 8.49 12.87 -18.39
C LYS A 108 8.05 14.24 -17.89
N VAL A 109 7.87 15.20 -18.78
CA VAL A 109 7.46 16.58 -18.43
C VAL A 109 5.99 16.57 -18.02
N GLU A 110 5.13 15.98 -18.85
CA GLU A 110 3.71 15.83 -18.55
C GLU A 110 3.47 15.04 -17.26
N ALA A 111 4.23 13.95 -17.06
CA ALA A 111 4.18 13.17 -15.81
C ALA A 111 4.47 14.01 -14.57
N ALA A 112 5.55 14.80 -14.62
CA ALA A 112 5.92 15.67 -13.52
C ALA A 112 4.90 16.80 -13.29
N GLU A 113 4.35 17.40 -14.34
CA GLU A 113 3.33 18.44 -14.23
C GLU A 113 2.04 17.91 -13.60
N LYS A 114 1.51 16.80 -14.11
CA LYS A 114 0.26 16.21 -13.61
C LYS A 114 0.39 15.69 -12.18
N LEU A 115 1.51 15.03 -11.87
CA LEU A 115 1.72 14.53 -10.51
C LEU A 115 1.98 15.67 -9.51
N ARG A 116 2.63 16.75 -9.94
CA ARG A 116 2.79 17.99 -9.13
C ARG A 116 1.42 18.58 -8.80
N ALA A 117 0.54 18.69 -9.79
CA ALA A 117 -0.80 19.23 -9.56
C ALA A 117 -1.60 18.36 -8.55
N LEU A 118 -1.50 17.02 -8.64
CA LEU A 118 -2.14 16.12 -7.68
C LEU A 118 -1.54 16.25 -6.27
N ARG A 119 -0.20 16.40 -6.16
CA ARG A 119 0.47 16.62 -4.88
C ARG A 119 0.09 17.97 -4.26
N ASP A 120 0.06 19.03 -5.05
CA ASP A 120 -0.37 20.34 -4.58
C ASP A 120 -1.82 20.32 -4.10
N TRP A 121 -2.70 19.58 -4.79
CA TRP A 121 -4.06 19.33 -4.33
C TRP A 121 -4.08 18.59 -2.98
N ALA A 122 -3.34 17.49 -2.85
CA ALA A 122 -3.22 16.77 -1.59
C ALA A 122 -2.71 17.68 -0.46
N ASN A 123 -1.67 18.48 -0.71
CA ASN A 123 -1.10 19.40 0.26
C ASN A 123 -2.11 20.45 0.75
N GLN A 124 -2.97 20.95 -0.14
CA GLN A 124 -4.04 21.89 0.24
C GLN A 124 -5.09 21.24 1.14
N LYS A 125 -5.34 19.95 0.95
CA LYS A 125 -6.35 19.20 1.71
C LYS A 125 -5.86 18.66 3.04
N GLN A 126 -4.55 18.52 3.23
CA GLN A 126 -3.97 17.95 4.45
C GLN A 126 -4.19 18.80 5.71
N ALA A 127 -4.37 20.10 5.58
CA ALA A 127 -4.67 21.05 6.68
C ALA A 127 -3.72 20.96 7.90
N GLY A 128 -2.57 20.30 7.78
CA GLY A 128 -1.54 20.18 8.82
C GLY A 128 -1.77 19.09 9.89
N ASP A 129 -2.88 18.35 9.83
CA ASP A 129 -3.20 17.28 10.78
C ASP A 129 -2.91 15.86 10.25
N ILE A 130 -2.66 15.73 8.96
CA ILE A 130 -2.29 14.48 8.27
C ILE A 130 -1.22 14.78 7.22
N GLN A 131 -0.30 13.86 7.01
CA GLN A 131 0.68 13.89 5.93
C GLN A 131 0.42 12.73 4.96
N ILE A 132 0.26 13.05 3.66
CA ILE A 132 0.11 12.05 2.58
C ILE A 132 1.35 12.09 1.71
N GLU A 133 1.93 10.92 1.47
CA GLU A 133 3.02 10.73 0.53
C GLU A 133 2.61 9.79 -0.60
N PHE A 134 3.22 9.93 -1.77
CA PHE A 134 2.89 9.08 -2.92
C PHE A 134 3.98 8.06 -3.20
N LEU A 135 3.56 6.82 -3.39
CA LEU A 135 4.32 5.75 -4.03
C LEU A 135 3.79 5.53 -5.46
N VAL A 136 4.60 4.91 -6.30
CA VAL A 136 4.13 4.47 -7.62
C VAL A 136 4.15 2.95 -7.70
N GLY A 137 2.97 2.36 -7.92
CA GLY A 137 2.80 0.93 -8.11
C GLY A 137 3.26 0.47 -9.49
N LEU A 138 4.28 -0.36 -9.53
CA LEU A 138 4.83 -0.97 -10.75
C LEU A 138 4.31 -2.40 -10.90
N GLY A 139 3.58 -2.68 -12.00
CA GLY A 139 3.08 -4.04 -12.23
C GLY A 139 4.19 -4.99 -12.65
N ARG A 140 4.35 -6.13 -11.93
CA ARG A 140 5.36 -7.15 -12.22
C ARG A 140 5.08 -8.00 -13.46
N ASN A 141 3.86 -7.99 -13.96
CA ASN A 141 3.45 -8.69 -15.18
C ASN A 141 3.75 -7.89 -16.47
N ARG A 142 4.87 -7.20 -16.51
CA ARG A 142 5.33 -6.40 -17.65
C ARG A 142 6.70 -6.87 -18.13
N PRO A 143 7.03 -6.67 -19.43
CA PRO A 143 8.36 -6.94 -19.93
C PRO A 143 9.44 -6.11 -19.22
N PRO A 144 10.69 -6.63 -19.09
CA PRO A 144 11.79 -5.89 -18.45
C PRO A 144 12.08 -4.51 -19.06
N GLU A 145 11.89 -4.35 -20.38
CA GLU A 145 12.13 -3.11 -21.10
C GLU A 145 11.15 -2.00 -20.64
N VAL A 146 9.91 -2.38 -20.34
CA VAL A 146 8.91 -1.46 -19.77
C VAL A 146 9.31 -1.05 -18.35
N MET A 147 9.91 -1.96 -17.60
CA MET A 147 10.41 -1.66 -16.25
C MET A 147 11.60 -0.71 -16.29
N GLU A 148 12.52 -0.86 -17.26
CA GLU A 148 13.65 0.06 -17.44
C GLU A 148 13.17 1.49 -17.73
N GLU A 149 12.24 1.66 -18.65
CA GLU A 149 11.64 2.97 -18.96
C GLU A 149 10.94 3.58 -17.74
N ARG A 150 10.18 2.77 -17.02
CA ARG A 150 9.51 3.21 -15.79
C ARG A 150 10.50 3.61 -14.70
N ALA A 151 11.58 2.84 -14.51
CA ALA A 151 12.59 3.15 -13.51
C ALA A 151 13.19 4.54 -13.72
N GLU A 152 13.56 4.92 -14.95
CA GLU A 152 14.05 6.25 -15.26
C GLU A 152 13.04 7.36 -14.94
N ARG A 153 11.76 7.11 -15.25
CA ARG A 153 10.70 8.07 -14.97
C ARG A 153 10.48 8.24 -13.47
N MET A 154 10.48 7.12 -12.70
CA MET A 154 10.32 7.16 -11.24
C MET A 154 11.50 7.90 -10.57
N ILE A 155 12.72 7.68 -11.03
CA ILE A 155 13.89 8.42 -10.55
C ILE A 155 13.69 9.93 -10.76
N GLY A 156 13.28 10.36 -11.95
CA GLY A 156 13.03 11.77 -12.22
C GLY A 156 11.88 12.37 -11.37
N LEU A 157 10.81 11.61 -11.09
CA LEU A 157 9.72 12.06 -10.22
C LEU A 157 10.16 12.17 -8.76
N TYR A 158 11.01 11.25 -8.29
CA TYR A 158 11.61 11.30 -6.96
C TYR A 158 12.54 12.50 -6.80
N GLU A 159 13.46 12.74 -7.74
CA GLU A 159 14.34 13.90 -7.75
C GLU A 159 13.56 15.23 -7.79
N ALA A 160 12.39 15.24 -8.42
CA ALA A 160 11.45 16.35 -8.40
C ALA A 160 10.69 16.51 -7.06
N GLY A 161 10.82 15.55 -6.12
CA GLY A 161 10.13 15.53 -4.83
C GLY A 161 8.64 15.27 -4.95
N LEU A 162 8.23 14.50 -5.96
CA LEU A 162 6.81 14.21 -6.24
C LEU A 162 6.36 12.85 -5.71
N ILE A 163 7.29 11.92 -5.51
CA ILE A 163 7.07 10.60 -4.90
C ILE A 163 8.16 10.33 -3.86
N VAL A 164 7.93 9.40 -2.95
CA VAL A 164 8.91 8.97 -1.95
C VAL A 164 9.48 7.58 -2.24
N GLY A 165 8.84 6.82 -3.12
CA GLY A 165 9.28 5.47 -3.46
C GLY A 165 8.42 4.81 -4.52
N ILE A 166 8.67 3.53 -4.71
CA ILE A 166 7.93 2.64 -5.60
C ILE A 166 7.46 1.40 -4.85
N ALA A 167 6.40 0.79 -5.38
CA ALA A 167 5.91 -0.52 -4.96
C ALA A 167 5.88 -1.48 -6.15
N LEU A 168 6.41 -2.68 -6.03
CA LEU A 168 6.24 -3.72 -7.04
C LEU A 168 5.02 -4.57 -6.68
N ALA A 169 3.97 -4.46 -7.48
CA ALA A 169 2.68 -5.12 -7.24
C ALA A 169 2.24 -5.99 -8.44
N GLY A 170 1.10 -6.66 -8.28
CA GLY A 170 0.48 -7.49 -9.31
C GLY A 170 0.75 -8.99 -9.12
N PRO A 171 0.26 -9.84 -10.05
CA PRO A 171 0.25 -11.29 -9.84
C PRO A 171 1.66 -11.84 -9.63
N GLU A 172 1.85 -12.40 -8.44
CA GLU A 172 3.15 -12.89 -7.96
C GLU A 172 3.56 -14.19 -8.66
N GLN A 173 2.59 -15.09 -8.84
CA GLN A 173 2.82 -16.40 -9.43
C GLN A 173 3.31 -16.30 -10.88
N GLY A 174 4.48 -16.86 -11.16
CA GLY A 174 5.10 -16.82 -12.49
C GLY A 174 5.74 -15.50 -12.91
N ASN A 175 5.75 -14.48 -12.02
CA ASN A 175 6.31 -13.16 -12.29
C ASN A 175 7.37 -12.77 -11.22
N PRO A 176 8.56 -13.41 -11.22
CA PRO A 176 9.61 -13.12 -10.24
C PRO A 176 10.18 -11.70 -10.42
N VAL A 177 10.87 -11.20 -9.40
CA VAL A 177 11.54 -9.89 -9.40
C VAL A 177 12.82 -9.92 -10.24
N LYS A 178 13.49 -11.05 -10.30
CA LYS A 178 14.79 -11.26 -10.96
C LYS A 178 14.95 -10.60 -12.35
N PRO A 179 13.96 -10.65 -13.27
CA PRO A 179 14.08 -9.97 -14.57
C PRO A 179 14.25 -8.45 -14.48
N PHE A 180 13.84 -7.85 -13.37
CA PHE A 180 13.86 -6.40 -13.13
C PHE A 180 15.08 -5.93 -12.34
N HIS A 181 15.97 -6.83 -11.95
CA HIS A 181 17.10 -6.56 -11.07
C HIS A 181 17.89 -5.30 -11.45
N LYS A 182 18.22 -5.11 -12.74
CA LYS A 182 18.95 -3.92 -13.20
C LYS A 182 18.19 -2.62 -12.96
N SER A 183 16.89 -2.63 -13.20
CA SER A 183 16.01 -1.46 -12.96
C SER A 183 15.94 -1.14 -11.49
N PHE A 184 15.78 -2.15 -10.64
CA PHE A 184 15.71 -1.98 -9.19
C PHE A 184 17.05 -1.54 -8.58
N ALA A 185 18.18 -2.02 -9.10
CA ALA A 185 19.50 -1.52 -8.70
C ALA A 185 19.63 -0.01 -8.95
N ARG A 186 19.20 0.49 -10.12
CA ARG A 186 19.22 1.92 -10.45
C ARG A 186 18.29 2.75 -9.55
N ILE A 187 17.09 2.21 -9.25
CA ILE A 187 16.13 2.85 -8.34
C ILE A 187 16.72 2.94 -6.92
N HIS A 188 17.33 1.86 -6.46
CA HIS A 188 18.02 1.80 -5.17
C HIS A 188 19.19 2.79 -5.09
N GLU A 189 20.06 2.82 -6.11
CA GLU A 189 21.19 3.76 -6.21
C GLU A 189 20.74 5.23 -6.21
N ALA A 190 19.55 5.52 -6.75
CA ALA A 190 18.96 6.86 -6.73
C ALA A 190 18.35 7.23 -5.38
N GLY A 191 18.23 6.27 -4.44
CA GLY A 191 17.76 6.50 -3.08
C GLY A 191 16.25 6.49 -2.90
N LEU A 192 15.47 5.99 -3.86
CA LEU A 192 14.04 5.80 -3.70
C LEU A 192 13.76 4.69 -2.67
N GLY A 193 12.67 4.87 -1.92
CA GLY A 193 12.11 3.78 -1.16
C GLY A 193 11.59 2.67 -2.07
N ILE A 194 11.85 1.42 -1.72
CA ILE A 194 11.41 0.25 -2.49
C ILE A 194 10.60 -0.67 -1.59
N GLU A 195 9.34 -0.84 -1.93
CA GLU A 195 8.45 -1.86 -1.41
C GLU A 195 8.27 -2.95 -2.47
N VAL A 196 8.23 -4.22 -2.06
CA VAL A 196 7.96 -5.35 -2.94
C VAL A 196 6.89 -6.24 -2.32
N HIS A 197 5.74 -6.37 -2.99
CA HIS A 197 4.77 -7.41 -2.62
C HIS A 197 5.42 -8.77 -2.81
N ALA A 198 5.57 -9.54 -1.75
CA ALA A 198 6.17 -10.87 -1.81
C ALA A 198 5.63 -11.78 -0.72
N GLY A 199 5.41 -13.03 -1.07
CA GLY A 199 4.89 -14.03 -0.14
C GLY A 199 3.41 -13.86 0.20
N GLU A 200 2.63 -13.18 -0.64
CA GLU A 200 1.19 -13.10 -0.52
C GLU A 200 0.51 -14.33 -1.17
N TRP A 201 0.80 -14.54 -2.46
CA TRP A 201 0.21 -15.59 -3.30
C TRP A 201 1.19 -16.71 -3.68
N SER A 202 2.47 -16.48 -3.43
CA SER A 202 3.57 -17.43 -3.64
C SER A 202 4.19 -17.81 -2.30
N GLY A 203 5.02 -18.86 -2.32
CA GLY A 203 5.71 -19.31 -1.13
C GLY A 203 6.90 -18.43 -0.73
N PRO A 204 7.68 -18.87 0.26
CA PRO A 204 8.87 -18.15 0.75
C PRO A 204 9.91 -17.84 -0.32
N GLU A 205 9.93 -18.60 -1.42
CA GLU A 205 10.81 -18.38 -2.56
C GLU A 205 10.60 -17.01 -3.22
N SER A 206 9.38 -16.47 -3.18
CA SER A 206 9.10 -15.13 -3.68
C SER A 206 9.72 -14.05 -2.80
N VAL A 207 9.73 -14.26 -1.49
CA VAL A 207 10.39 -13.34 -0.55
C VAL A 207 11.90 -13.37 -0.75
N TRP A 208 12.49 -14.56 -0.96
CA TRP A 208 13.92 -14.68 -1.31
C TRP A 208 14.26 -13.99 -2.61
N ASP A 209 13.44 -14.16 -3.67
CA ASP A 209 13.62 -13.50 -4.97
C ASP A 209 13.55 -11.97 -4.83
N ALA A 210 12.60 -11.45 -4.03
CA ALA A 210 12.51 -10.04 -3.73
C ALA A 210 13.76 -9.50 -3.01
N LEU A 211 14.28 -10.21 -2.01
CA LEU A 211 15.46 -9.81 -1.25
C LEU A 211 16.74 -9.86 -2.11
N GLU A 212 16.86 -10.84 -3.00
CA GLU A 212 18.04 -11.01 -3.83
C GLU A 212 18.11 -10.02 -4.98
N TYR A 213 16.95 -9.67 -5.59
CA TYR A 213 16.91 -8.91 -6.84
C TYR A 213 16.20 -7.57 -6.76
N GLY A 214 15.42 -7.31 -5.70
CA GLY A 214 14.54 -6.15 -5.61
C GLY A 214 15.06 -5.02 -4.73
N TYR A 215 16.10 -5.24 -3.92
CA TYR A 215 16.61 -4.24 -2.96
C TYR A 215 15.53 -3.66 -2.03
N PRO A 216 14.59 -4.44 -1.49
CA PRO A 216 13.46 -3.90 -0.76
C PRO A 216 13.89 -3.29 0.58
N ASN A 217 13.32 -2.13 0.88
CA ASN A 217 13.31 -1.58 2.24
C ASN A 217 12.18 -2.22 3.04
N ARG A 218 11.05 -2.55 2.36
CA ARG A 218 9.88 -3.15 2.96
C ARG A 218 9.33 -4.26 2.06
N ILE A 219 8.71 -5.26 2.71
CA ILE A 219 7.98 -6.34 2.02
C ILE A 219 6.49 -6.17 2.27
N GLY A 220 5.72 -6.03 1.18
CA GLY A 220 4.26 -6.04 1.23
C GLY A 220 3.74 -7.46 1.52
N HIS A 221 2.75 -7.58 2.39
CA HIS A 221 2.09 -8.77 2.90
C HIS A 221 2.99 -9.74 3.68
N GLY A 222 3.98 -10.38 3.04
CA GLY A 222 4.93 -11.27 3.70
C GLY A 222 4.33 -12.53 4.35
N VAL A 223 3.13 -12.95 3.97
CA VAL A 223 2.39 -14.04 4.63
C VAL A 223 3.18 -15.34 4.68
N SER A 224 3.78 -15.74 3.56
CA SER A 224 4.54 -17.00 3.47
C SER A 224 5.95 -16.92 4.05
N LEU A 225 6.45 -15.74 4.41
CA LEU A 225 7.76 -15.53 5.04
C LEU A 225 7.97 -16.46 6.25
N PHE A 226 6.94 -16.64 7.04
CA PHE A 226 6.95 -17.42 8.29
C PHE A 226 7.05 -18.93 8.06
N GLN A 227 6.96 -19.40 6.82
CA GLN A 227 7.15 -20.81 6.47
C GLN A 227 8.64 -21.19 6.33
N ASP A 228 9.56 -20.20 6.29
CA ASP A 228 11.01 -20.41 6.29
C ASP A 228 11.67 -19.65 7.46
N SER A 229 12.14 -20.40 8.46
CA SER A 229 12.77 -19.82 9.66
C SER A 229 14.00 -18.97 9.34
N ARG A 230 14.71 -19.24 8.24
CA ARG A 230 15.87 -18.45 7.80
C ARG A 230 15.44 -17.04 7.35
N LEU A 231 14.26 -16.92 6.73
CA LEU A 231 13.68 -15.62 6.41
C LEU A 231 13.34 -14.86 7.68
N VAL A 232 12.66 -15.52 8.63
CA VAL A 232 12.31 -14.92 9.92
C VAL A 232 13.55 -14.39 10.65
N ASP A 233 14.62 -15.20 10.72
CA ASP A 233 15.87 -14.78 11.33
C ASP A 233 16.50 -13.60 10.61
N LEU A 234 16.50 -13.61 9.26
CA LEU A 234 17.03 -12.54 8.43
C LEU A 234 16.25 -11.21 8.63
N PHE A 235 14.92 -11.28 8.67
CA PHE A 235 14.06 -10.11 8.88
C PHE A 235 14.29 -9.49 10.25
N ARG A 236 14.43 -10.33 11.29
CA ARG A 236 14.77 -9.89 12.64
C ARG A 236 16.16 -9.26 12.71
N GLU A 237 17.17 -9.89 12.10
CA GLU A 237 18.55 -9.41 12.09
C GLU A 237 18.72 -8.09 11.35
N ARG A 238 18.11 -7.98 10.16
CA ARG A 238 18.22 -6.80 9.30
C ARG A 238 17.16 -5.74 9.54
N GLN A 239 16.19 -6.00 10.41
CA GLN A 239 15.06 -5.12 10.69
C GLN A 239 14.29 -4.72 9.42
N ILE A 240 14.12 -5.69 8.47
CA ILE A 240 13.31 -5.46 7.28
C ILE A 240 11.85 -5.34 7.70
N HIS A 241 11.19 -4.26 7.28
CA HIS A 241 9.81 -3.99 7.65
C HIS A 241 8.82 -4.79 6.79
N ILE A 242 7.73 -5.27 7.42
CA ILE A 242 6.67 -6.04 6.78
C ILE A 242 5.38 -5.21 6.81
N GLU A 243 4.76 -5.01 5.66
CA GLU A 243 3.48 -4.30 5.55
C GLU A 243 2.33 -5.31 5.52
N MET A 244 1.82 -5.65 6.69
CA MET A 244 0.75 -6.66 6.82
C MET A 244 -0.62 -6.06 6.53
N CYS A 245 -1.46 -6.79 5.79
CA CYS A 245 -2.80 -6.38 5.36
C CYS A 245 -3.83 -7.46 5.74
N PRO A 246 -4.20 -7.59 7.03
CA PRO A 246 -4.97 -8.74 7.53
C PRO A 246 -6.31 -8.96 6.85
N THR A 247 -7.14 -7.92 6.71
CA THR A 247 -8.44 -8.04 6.05
C THR A 247 -8.29 -8.39 4.57
N SER A 248 -7.34 -7.77 3.85
CA SER A 248 -7.03 -8.11 2.46
C SER A 248 -6.65 -9.58 2.34
N ASN A 249 -5.73 -10.07 3.17
CA ASN A 249 -5.25 -11.45 3.12
C ASN A 249 -6.36 -12.48 3.38
N LEU A 250 -7.31 -12.16 4.26
CA LEU A 250 -8.52 -12.98 4.47
C LEU A 250 -9.44 -12.93 3.25
N LYS A 251 -9.76 -11.74 2.75
CA LYS A 251 -10.71 -11.53 1.66
C LYS A 251 -10.24 -12.10 0.33
N THR A 252 -8.94 -12.01 0.07
CA THR A 252 -8.32 -12.58 -1.12
C THR A 252 -8.05 -14.08 -1.00
N GLY A 253 -8.06 -14.60 0.23
CA GLY A 253 -7.87 -16.03 0.53
C GLY A 253 -6.40 -16.47 0.58
N SER A 254 -5.45 -15.52 0.69
CA SER A 254 -4.05 -15.85 0.98
C SER A 254 -3.88 -16.39 2.41
N VAL A 255 -4.79 -16.03 3.31
CA VAL A 255 -4.97 -16.63 4.64
C VAL A 255 -6.40 -17.14 4.79
N ALA A 256 -6.58 -18.35 5.28
CA ALA A 256 -7.91 -18.97 5.39
C ALA A 256 -8.74 -18.43 6.57
N ARG A 257 -8.09 -18.14 7.69
CA ARG A 257 -8.71 -17.65 8.94
C ARG A 257 -7.79 -16.69 9.65
N ILE A 258 -8.35 -15.72 10.37
CA ILE A 258 -7.57 -14.67 11.06
C ILE A 258 -6.61 -15.26 12.09
N GLU A 259 -6.98 -16.33 12.76
CA GLU A 259 -6.13 -16.99 13.77
C GLU A 259 -4.87 -17.63 13.15
N GLU A 260 -4.89 -17.87 11.84
CA GLU A 260 -3.76 -18.40 11.06
C GLU A 260 -2.90 -17.29 10.45
N HIS A 261 -3.32 -16.03 10.56
CA HIS A 261 -2.56 -14.91 10.04
C HIS A 261 -1.25 -14.75 10.83
N PRO A 262 -0.09 -14.63 10.16
CA PRO A 262 1.22 -14.61 10.82
C PRO A 262 1.50 -13.36 11.66
N LEU A 263 0.57 -12.40 11.71
CA LEU A 263 0.70 -11.18 12.49
C LEU A 263 0.95 -11.45 13.98
N GLY A 264 0.24 -12.43 14.57
CA GLY A 264 0.48 -12.83 15.96
C GLY A 264 1.92 -13.32 16.17
N GLN A 265 2.42 -14.12 15.24
CA GLN A 265 3.80 -14.61 15.27
C GLN A 265 4.82 -13.48 15.07
N ALA A 266 4.54 -12.51 14.17
CA ALA A 266 5.38 -11.33 13.97
C ALA A 266 5.53 -10.51 15.26
N LYS A 267 4.42 -10.29 15.96
CA LYS A 267 4.39 -9.61 17.28
C LYS A 267 5.24 -10.36 18.31
N GLU A 268 5.02 -11.67 18.48
CA GLU A 268 5.74 -12.50 19.43
C GLU A 268 7.26 -12.53 19.18
N LEU A 269 7.66 -12.53 17.90
CA LEU A 269 9.07 -12.55 17.49
C LEU A 269 9.73 -11.16 17.49
N GLY A 270 8.97 -10.10 17.75
CA GLY A 270 9.46 -8.73 17.75
C GLY A 270 9.94 -8.26 16.36
N LEU A 271 9.30 -8.73 15.30
CA LEU A 271 9.61 -8.26 13.94
C LEU A 271 9.09 -6.85 13.72
N SER A 272 9.74 -6.11 12.81
CA SER A 272 9.27 -4.80 12.38
C SER A 272 8.10 -4.96 11.41
N PHE A 273 6.92 -4.45 11.74
CA PHE A 273 5.76 -4.48 10.85
C PHE A 273 4.83 -3.29 11.06
N SER A 274 4.03 -3.02 10.04
CA SER A 274 2.85 -2.15 10.08
C SER A 274 1.60 -2.94 9.74
N VAL A 275 0.43 -2.37 10.05
CA VAL A 275 -0.87 -2.89 9.63
C VAL A 275 -1.53 -1.88 8.72
N ASN A 276 -2.01 -2.35 7.59
CA ASN A 276 -2.44 -1.52 6.48
C ASN A 276 -3.74 -2.07 5.86
N THR A 277 -4.43 -1.24 5.09
CA THR A 277 -5.72 -1.59 4.51
C THR A 277 -5.63 -2.19 3.12
N ASP A 278 -4.51 -1.99 2.39
CA ASP A 278 -4.30 -2.42 1.00
C ASP A 278 -5.31 -1.75 0.04
N ASP A 279 -6.47 -2.35 -0.15
CA ASP A 279 -7.58 -1.86 -0.99
C ASP A 279 -8.84 -1.64 -0.14
N PRO A 280 -8.93 -0.59 0.70
CA PRO A 280 -9.97 -0.46 1.72
C PRO A 280 -11.39 -0.35 1.15
N GLY A 281 -11.55 0.22 -0.04
CA GLY A 281 -12.85 0.28 -0.72
C GLY A 281 -13.31 -1.08 -1.23
N VAL A 282 -12.36 -1.89 -1.71
CA VAL A 282 -12.62 -3.25 -2.23
C VAL A 282 -13.04 -4.18 -1.12
N PHE A 283 -12.27 -4.18 -0.02
CA PHE A 283 -12.45 -5.11 1.09
C PHE A 283 -13.41 -4.59 2.16
N GLU A 284 -13.98 -3.39 1.95
CA GLU A 284 -14.86 -2.73 2.91
C GLU A 284 -14.21 -2.63 4.30
N SER A 285 -12.92 -2.28 4.32
CA SER A 285 -12.08 -2.16 5.51
C SER A 285 -11.67 -0.70 5.78
N SER A 286 -11.04 -0.50 6.92
CA SER A 286 -10.46 0.78 7.34
C SER A 286 -9.34 0.51 8.34
N LEU A 287 -8.41 1.45 8.54
CA LEU A 287 -7.41 1.29 9.62
C LEU A 287 -8.05 1.12 11.00
N GLU A 288 -9.20 1.75 11.24
CA GLU A 288 -9.94 1.56 12.48
C GLU A 288 -10.39 0.09 12.62
N SER A 289 -10.99 -0.50 11.56
CA SER A 289 -11.41 -1.91 11.61
C SER A 289 -10.22 -2.88 11.68
N GLU A 290 -9.08 -2.56 11.04
CA GLU A 290 -7.85 -3.35 11.20
C GLU A 290 -7.36 -3.33 12.66
N TYR A 291 -7.35 -2.16 13.31
CA TYR A 291 -6.96 -2.03 14.72
C TYR A 291 -7.95 -2.75 15.65
N GLU A 292 -9.26 -2.69 15.37
CA GLU A 292 -10.26 -3.49 16.10
C GLU A 292 -9.99 -4.99 15.95
N LEU A 293 -9.65 -5.43 14.74
CA LEU A 293 -9.27 -6.82 14.45
C LEU A 293 -8.04 -7.25 15.28
N LEU A 294 -7.00 -6.40 15.35
CA LEU A 294 -5.81 -6.68 16.16
C LEU A 294 -6.13 -6.82 17.64
N ALA A 295 -6.94 -5.91 18.18
CA ALA A 295 -7.34 -5.96 19.58
C ALA A 295 -8.09 -7.26 19.90
N HIS A 296 -9.04 -7.66 19.02
CA HIS A 296 -9.89 -8.82 19.26
C HIS A 296 -9.19 -10.17 18.99
N ALA A 297 -8.48 -10.28 17.85
CA ALA A 297 -7.92 -11.57 17.44
C ALA A 297 -6.51 -11.83 18.02
N PHE A 298 -5.72 -10.78 18.25
CA PHE A 298 -4.32 -10.92 18.68
C PHE A 298 -4.03 -10.25 20.02
N GLY A 299 -5.06 -9.74 20.71
CA GLY A 299 -4.93 -9.21 22.07
C GLY A 299 -4.01 -7.97 22.14
N PHE A 300 -4.02 -7.12 21.14
CA PHE A 300 -3.27 -5.86 21.17
C PHE A 300 -3.84 -4.94 22.24
N ASP A 301 -2.95 -4.42 23.08
CA ASP A 301 -3.27 -3.41 24.07
C ASP A 301 -2.79 -2.00 23.65
N GLY A 302 -2.98 -1.00 24.54
CA GLY A 302 -2.58 0.38 24.25
C GLY A 302 -1.10 0.54 23.96
N GLY A 303 -0.24 -0.18 24.68
CA GLY A 303 1.21 -0.16 24.48
C GLY A 303 1.63 -0.80 23.14
N ASP A 304 0.95 -1.88 22.75
CA ASP A 304 1.18 -2.52 21.45
C ASP A 304 0.84 -1.56 20.28
N PHE A 305 -0.25 -0.80 20.40
CA PHE A 305 -0.64 0.17 19.37
C PHE A 305 0.28 1.38 19.31
N GLU A 306 0.78 1.88 20.45
CA GLU A 306 1.81 2.92 20.48
C GLU A 306 3.08 2.44 19.76
N GLN A 307 3.54 1.23 20.09
CA GLN A 307 4.70 0.63 19.44
C GLN A 307 4.46 0.42 17.93
N LEU A 308 3.28 -0.06 17.54
CA LEU A 308 2.91 -0.24 16.13
C LEU A 308 2.97 1.09 15.37
N TYR A 309 2.42 2.17 15.94
CA TYR A 309 2.46 3.50 15.36
C TYR A 309 3.90 4.00 15.17
N ASP A 310 4.74 3.91 16.20
CA ASP A 310 6.13 4.35 16.15
C ASP A 310 6.94 3.53 15.14
N THR A 311 6.75 2.20 15.11
CA THR A 311 7.40 1.30 14.16
C THR A 311 6.99 1.62 12.72
N THR A 312 5.71 1.89 12.49
CA THR A 312 5.18 2.30 11.19
C THR A 312 5.82 3.61 10.72
N LEU A 313 5.87 4.62 11.60
CA LEU A 313 6.51 5.90 11.27
C LEU A 313 8.02 5.79 11.04
N ALA A 314 8.69 4.89 11.75
CA ALA A 314 10.13 4.65 11.54
C ALA A 314 10.43 4.02 10.17
N ALA A 315 9.49 3.22 9.64
CA ALA A 315 9.63 2.54 8.35
C ALA A 315 9.19 3.39 7.14
N ARG A 316 8.62 4.59 7.35
CA ARG A 316 8.18 5.47 6.26
C ARG A 316 9.32 5.81 5.31
N PHE A 317 9.01 5.96 4.03
CA PHE A 317 9.98 6.45 3.06
C PHE A 317 10.23 7.95 3.24
N GLN A 318 11.46 8.35 2.99
CA GLN A 318 11.87 9.74 3.14
C GLN A 318 11.81 10.47 1.79
N PRO A 319 11.24 11.68 1.74
CA PRO A 319 11.35 12.51 0.55
C PRO A 319 12.82 12.90 0.30
N VAL A 320 13.14 13.23 -0.94
CA VAL A 320 14.47 13.79 -1.29
C VAL A 320 14.76 14.98 -0.38
N LEU A 321 15.85 14.88 0.38
CA LEU A 321 16.35 16.03 1.12
C LEU A 321 16.85 17.07 0.11
N ARG A 322 16.05 18.09 -0.17
CA ARG A 322 16.54 19.28 -0.90
C ARG A 322 17.46 20.03 0.04
N ILE A 323 18.76 19.75 -0.05
CA ILE A 323 19.76 20.67 0.52
C ILE A 323 19.57 21.97 -0.26
N GLY A 324 19.01 23.00 0.40
CA GLY A 324 18.72 24.28 -0.20
C GLY A 324 19.98 24.81 -0.92
N ARG A 325 19.85 25.08 -2.20
CA ARG A 325 20.81 25.88 -2.95
C ARG A 325 20.56 27.35 -2.71
#